data_a0010df28ec5111fa6e413dc4cb4c875
#
_entry.id   a0010df28ec5111fa6e413dc4cb4c875
#
_cell.length_a   1.000
_cell.length_b   1.000
_cell.length_c   1.000
_cell.angle_alpha   90.00
_cell.angle_beta   90.00
_cell.angle_gamma   90.00
#
_symmetry.space_group_name_H-M   'P 1'
#
loop_
_entity.id
_entity.type
_entity.pdbx_description
1 polymer ?
#
loop_
_entity_poly.entity_id
_entity_poly.type
_entity_poly.pdbx_seq_one_letter_code
_entity_poly.pdbx_strand_id
1 'polypeptide(L)'
;MKQIVFLLLMLMMPLLTQGKTDEKKLLERIDYMIDNDQYYQDIKEKELKQLKLQAIEAEDSKTRLLFLDSIYHAYSAYRYDSAYAYMQRGLELAQKVNDTYYITLNQINQASILSVRGFYGMAKNKLESLNPDEMPHKQKLYYYFTYAWLYNYLESYAKGSNYAEEFRSQKKHYMNLLILNFNEEDKHSAYYHYLMGEYIYLDNPTSKEGLNHYQKALKMSPAKSRIHAMSAYAVARYYKLTGNFDLYEEYLVETSVSDGLCQLKETVALQKLAYFLFKKDENNSKRAAKYIQHTMEDAQFFNNRLRMMEISNILPVIAAANQQAAERSRARILTGFIAVSAALIIIIILAFANNRQKNKLKKNKQEIEEQNKKQIEMNGQLSEMNNQLTELNQQLIETNIKRETYLRLFMDISAAYISKLADYRKLVSRKIKANQAADLLKSLNTHKMEEEETQMFYNRFDKAFMELYPGFVTELNKLLLPESQLEVPTTHTLTTETRIYALMRLGVTDSQEIATLLHYSTQTIYNYKSGMRAKAINRDTFESDVNRLCHIIA
;
A
#
# COMPACT_ATOMS: atom_id res chain seq x y z
N MET A 1 -24.28 -39.37 16.23
CA MET A 1 -24.48 -37.93 15.95
C MET A 1 -23.20 -37.11 16.01
N LYS A 2 -22.35 -37.19 17.06
CA LYS A 2 -21.09 -36.37 17.12
C LYS A 2 -20.08 -36.66 15.98
N GLN A 3 -19.98 -37.91 15.51
CA GLN A 3 -19.08 -38.29 14.41
C GLN A 3 -19.58 -37.83 13.04
N ILE A 4 -20.90 -37.74 12.82
CA ILE A 4 -21.49 -37.24 11.55
C ILE A 4 -21.36 -35.71 11.43
N VAL A 5 -21.46 -34.99 12.55
CA VAL A 5 -21.24 -33.54 12.60
C VAL A 5 -19.76 -33.21 12.34
N PHE A 6 -18.83 -34.04 12.83
CA PHE A 6 -17.39 -33.87 12.57
C PHE A 6 -17.01 -34.16 11.11
N LEU A 7 -17.67 -35.14 10.47
CA LEU A 7 -17.48 -35.45 9.05
C LEU A 7 -18.08 -34.36 8.13
N LEU A 8 -19.23 -33.78 8.51
CA LEU A 8 -19.84 -32.64 7.77
C LEU A 8 -19.03 -31.35 7.91
N LEU A 9 -18.38 -31.10 9.05
CA LEU A 9 -17.46 -29.98 9.25
C LEU A 9 -16.17 -30.16 8.44
N MET A 10 -15.67 -31.39 8.28
CA MET A 10 -14.50 -31.66 7.41
C MET A 10 -14.81 -31.54 5.91
N LEU A 11 -16.06 -31.78 5.49
CA LEU A 11 -16.46 -31.64 4.06
C LEU A 11 -16.74 -30.17 3.64
N MET A 12 -16.98 -29.27 4.61
CA MET A 12 -17.17 -27.84 4.32
C MET A 12 -15.86 -27.01 4.34
N MET A 13 -14.77 -27.52 4.88
CA MET A 13 -13.48 -26.81 4.92
C MET A 13 -12.78 -26.60 3.57
N PRO A 14 -12.93 -27.43 2.51
CA PRO A 14 -12.18 -27.21 1.28
C PRO A 14 -12.70 -26.07 0.40
N LEU A 15 -13.95 -25.66 0.54
CA LEU A 15 -14.54 -24.59 -0.32
C LEU A 15 -14.16 -23.16 0.14
N LEU A 16 -13.91 -22.97 1.42
CA LEU A 16 -13.47 -21.67 1.98
C LEU A 16 -11.94 -21.47 1.90
N THR A 17 -11.18 -22.55 1.74
CA THR A 17 -9.70 -22.48 1.63
C THR A 17 -9.22 -22.27 0.20
N GLN A 18 -10.03 -22.60 -0.82
CA GLN A 18 -9.61 -22.52 -2.21
C GLN A 18 -9.48 -21.04 -2.66
N GLY A 19 -10.43 -20.16 -2.32
CA GLY A 19 -10.34 -18.73 -2.63
C GLY A 19 -9.18 -18.02 -1.92
N LYS A 20 -8.97 -18.28 -0.63
CA LYS A 20 -7.83 -17.73 0.12
C LYS A 20 -6.46 -18.24 -0.36
N THR A 21 -6.42 -19.44 -0.89
CA THR A 21 -5.19 -20.03 -1.43
C THR A 21 -4.80 -19.38 -2.76
N ASP A 22 -5.77 -19.03 -3.59
CA ASP A 22 -5.53 -18.37 -4.88
C ASP A 22 -5.14 -16.89 -4.68
N GLU A 23 -5.81 -16.17 -3.78
CA GLU A 23 -5.46 -14.79 -3.38
C GLU A 23 -4.02 -14.71 -2.86
N LYS A 24 -3.63 -15.63 -1.99
CA LYS A 24 -2.26 -15.69 -1.44
C LYS A 24 -1.22 -15.90 -2.54
N LYS A 25 -1.49 -16.78 -3.50
CA LYS A 25 -0.60 -17.04 -4.64
C LYS A 25 -0.46 -15.82 -5.56
N LEU A 26 -1.55 -15.08 -5.77
CA LEU A 26 -1.52 -13.88 -6.60
C LEU A 26 -0.69 -12.76 -5.94
N LEU A 27 -0.84 -12.56 -4.64
CA LEU A 27 -0.02 -11.61 -3.88
C LEU A 27 1.46 -12.04 -3.81
N GLU A 28 1.74 -13.34 -3.67
CA GLU A 28 3.10 -13.90 -3.73
C GLU A 28 3.76 -13.64 -5.10
N ARG A 29 2.98 -13.61 -6.18
CA ARG A 29 3.48 -13.25 -7.50
C ARG A 29 3.93 -11.79 -7.57
N ILE A 30 3.17 -10.87 -6.97
CA ILE A 30 3.58 -9.46 -6.87
C ILE A 30 4.83 -9.33 -6.01
N ASP A 31 4.86 -10.03 -4.85
CA ASP A 31 6.03 -10.06 -3.97
C ASP A 31 7.29 -10.49 -4.73
N TYR A 32 7.18 -11.58 -5.50
CA TYR A 32 8.25 -12.09 -6.33
C TYR A 32 8.70 -11.09 -7.42
N MET A 33 7.74 -10.43 -8.08
CA MET A 33 8.05 -9.44 -9.11
C MET A 33 8.79 -8.24 -8.55
N ILE A 34 8.40 -7.76 -7.37
CA ILE A 34 9.07 -6.66 -6.69
C ILE A 34 10.49 -7.08 -6.24
N ASP A 35 10.64 -8.29 -5.68
CA ASP A 35 11.95 -8.79 -5.24
C ASP A 35 12.91 -9.05 -6.40
N ASN A 36 12.39 -9.24 -7.61
CA ASN A 36 13.13 -9.47 -8.84
C ASN A 36 12.93 -8.34 -9.87
N ASP A 37 12.61 -7.12 -9.42
CA ASP A 37 12.31 -5.98 -10.33
C ASP A 37 13.45 -5.73 -11.33
N GLN A 38 14.71 -5.87 -10.91
CA GLN A 38 15.86 -5.73 -11.79
C GLN A 38 15.82 -6.71 -12.99
N TYR A 39 15.39 -7.94 -12.77
CA TYR A 39 15.26 -8.92 -13.86
C TYR A 39 14.25 -8.47 -14.93
N TYR A 40 13.11 -7.92 -14.50
CA TYR A 40 12.09 -7.39 -15.43
C TYR A 40 12.55 -6.11 -16.11
N GLN A 41 13.30 -5.26 -15.41
CA GLN A 41 13.94 -4.09 -16.01
C GLN A 41 14.96 -4.48 -17.08
N ASP A 42 15.78 -5.48 -16.84
CA ASP A 42 16.76 -5.97 -17.80
C ASP A 42 16.11 -6.50 -19.08
N ILE A 43 14.96 -7.19 -18.95
CA ILE A 43 14.15 -7.61 -20.12
C ILE A 43 13.68 -6.39 -20.89
N LYS A 44 13.14 -5.37 -20.20
CA LYS A 44 12.65 -4.13 -20.82
C LYS A 44 13.78 -3.37 -21.53
N GLU A 45 14.93 -3.25 -20.90
CA GLU A 45 16.08 -2.57 -21.49
C GLU A 45 16.63 -3.33 -22.72
N LYS A 46 16.53 -4.67 -22.73
CA LYS A 46 16.87 -5.49 -23.90
C LYS A 46 15.92 -5.24 -25.07
N GLU A 47 14.60 -5.19 -24.82
CA GLU A 47 13.60 -4.83 -25.83
C GLU A 47 13.88 -3.43 -26.41
N LEU A 48 14.15 -2.46 -25.53
CA LEU A 48 14.49 -1.07 -25.90
C LEU A 48 15.79 -1.00 -26.71
N LYS A 49 16.80 -1.79 -26.36
CA LYS A 49 18.06 -1.87 -27.10
C LYS A 49 17.85 -2.34 -28.55
N GLN A 50 16.97 -3.31 -28.75
CA GLN A 50 16.62 -3.78 -30.10
C GLN A 50 15.94 -2.69 -30.93
N LEU A 51 14.95 -1.97 -30.37
CA LEU A 51 14.30 -0.86 -31.05
C LEU A 51 15.28 0.26 -31.40
N LYS A 52 16.24 0.56 -30.52
CA LYS A 52 17.29 1.56 -30.78
C LYS A 52 18.21 1.15 -31.94
N LEU A 53 18.58 -0.12 -32.00
CA LEU A 53 19.38 -0.63 -33.11
C LEU A 53 18.62 -0.50 -34.43
N GLN A 54 17.35 -0.89 -34.47
CA GLN A 54 16.50 -0.73 -35.66
C GLN A 54 16.37 0.73 -36.10
N ALA A 55 16.26 1.67 -35.14
CA ALA A 55 16.23 3.09 -35.46
C ALA A 55 17.56 3.61 -36.06
N ILE A 56 18.70 3.04 -35.65
CA ILE A 56 20.03 3.39 -36.16
C ILE A 56 20.23 2.80 -37.56
N GLU A 57 19.82 1.54 -37.75
CA GLU A 57 19.98 0.78 -39.00
C GLU A 57 18.97 1.19 -40.09
N ALA A 58 17.93 1.95 -39.73
CA ALA A 58 16.93 2.41 -40.68
C ALA A 58 17.57 3.27 -41.81
N GLU A 59 17.43 2.82 -43.05
CA GLU A 59 18.03 3.45 -44.22
C GLU A 59 17.33 4.77 -44.56
N ASP A 60 16.01 4.83 -44.46
CA ASP A 60 15.22 6.00 -44.77
C ASP A 60 14.70 6.71 -43.52
N SER A 61 14.42 8.02 -43.68
CA SER A 61 13.97 8.88 -42.59
C SER A 61 12.58 8.49 -42.04
N LYS A 62 11.69 7.98 -42.89
CA LYS A 62 10.32 7.62 -42.48
C LYS A 62 10.32 6.38 -41.58
N THR A 63 11.08 5.37 -41.96
CA THR A 63 11.30 4.17 -41.12
C THR A 63 11.99 4.55 -39.81
N ARG A 64 12.98 5.45 -39.87
CA ARG A 64 13.64 5.94 -38.64
C ARG A 64 12.67 6.69 -37.73
N LEU A 65 11.79 7.54 -38.27
CA LEU A 65 10.75 8.23 -37.51
C LEU A 65 9.77 7.26 -36.84
N LEU A 66 9.38 6.19 -37.52
CA LEU A 66 8.54 5.13 -36.97
C LEU A 66 9.21 4.45 -35.77
N PHE A 67 10.50 4.14 -35.86
CA PHE A 67 11.22 3.54 -34.73
C PHE A 67 11.41 4.54 -33.59
N LEU A 68 11.70 5.81 -33.86
CA LEU A 68 11.81 6.84 -32.82
C LEU A 68 10.50 7.00 -32.05
N ASP A 69 9.35 6.98 -32.74
CA ASP A 69 8.03 7.01 -32.12
C ASP A 69 7.79 5.75 -31.29
N SER A 70 8.13 4.58 -31.81
CA SER A 70 8.04 3.30 -31.09
C SER A 70 8.88 3.31 -29.80
N ILE A 71 10.11 3.86 -29.85
CA ILE A 71 10.99 4.02 -28.69
C ILE A 71 10.38 5.02 -27.70
N TYR A 72 9.83 6.14 -28.17
CA TYR A 72 9.11 7.07 -27.32
C TYR A 72 7.99 6.38 -26.55
N HIS A 73 7.12 5.65 -27.25
CA HIS A 73 6.02 4.93 -26.61
C HIS A 73 6.49 3.86 -25.63
N ALA A 74 7.57 3.15 -25.93
CA ALA A 74 8.16 2.17 -25.04
C ALA A 74 8.73 2.79 -23.74
N TYR A 75 9.20 4.04 -23.81
CA TYR A 75 9.68 4.80 -22.66
C TYR A 75 8.60 5.62 -21.94
N SER A 76 7.49 5.97 -22.60
CA SER A 76 6.52 6.98 -22.15
C SER A 76 5.89 6.70 -20.78
N ALA A 77 5.88 5.44 -20.34
CA ALA A 77 5.41 5.03 -19.02
C ALA A 77 6.51 4.32 -18.18
N TYR A 78 7.74 4.24 -18.70
CA TYR A 78 8.87 3.59 -18.05
C TYR A 78 9.93 4.59 -17.56
N ARG A 79 10.44 5.48 -18.45
CA ARG A 79 11.49 6.45 -18.10
C ARG A 79 11.26 7.77 -18.80
N TYR A 80 10.84 8.77 -18.05
CA TYR A 80 10.48 10.08 -18.58
C TYR A 80 11.57 10.74 -19.44
N ASP A 81 12.79 10.89 -18.91
CA ASP A 81 13.85 11.64 -19.58
C ASP A 81 14.24 11.01 -20.93
N SER A 82 14.20 9.67 -21.00
CA SER A 82 14.43 8.95 -22.24
C SER A 82 13.28 9.14 -23.22
N ALA A 83 12.04 9.05 -22.77
CA ALA A 83 10.87 9.31 -23.61
C ALA A 83 10.95 10.73 -24.22
N TYR A 84 11.22 11.72 -23.39
CA TYR A 84 11.38 13.11 -23.85
C TYR A 84 12.50 13.25 -24.88
N ALA A 85 13.66 12.64 -24.63
CA ALA A 85 14.80 12.71 -25.55
C ALA A 85 14.49 12.07 -26.91
N TYR A 86 13.79 10.92 -26.95
CA TYR A 86 13.43 10.27 -28.20
C TYR A 86 12.32 11.00 -28.95
N MET A 87 11.36 11.58 -28.25
CA MET A 87 10.36 12.48 -28.84
C MET A 87 11.02 13.70 -29.49
N GLN A 88 11.99 14.35 -28.81
CA GLN A 88 12.73 15.47 -29.38
C GLN A 88 13.51 15.08 -30.63
N ARG A 89 14.23 13.96 -30.62
CA ARG A 89 14.92 13.43 -31.79
C ARG A 89 13.97 13.15 -32.96
N GLY A 90 12.77 12.62 -32.65
CA GLY A 90 11.72 12.41 -33.62
C GLY A 90 11.24 13.73 -34.22
N LEU A 91 11.02 14.76 -33.39
CA LEU A 91 10.61 16.08 -33.82
C LEU A 91 11.67 16.76 -34.70
N GLU A 92 12.93 16.76 -34.27
CA GLU A 92 14.05 17.33 -35.01
C GLU A 92 14.22 16.68 -36.39
N LEU A 93 14.15 15.34 -36.45
CA LEU A 93 14.22 14.61 -37.70
C LEU A 93 13.03 14.94 -38.61
N ALA A 94 11.81 14.91 -38.04
CA ALA A 94 10.60 15.24 -38.80
C ALA A 94 10.62 16.66 -39.38
N GLN A 95 11.10 17.64 -38.60
CA GLN A 95 11.31 19.02 -39.08
C GLN A 95 12.36 19.08 -40.18
N LYS A 96 13.48 18.36 -40.04
CA LYS A 96 14.55 18.33 -41.07
C LYS A 96 14.07 17.78 -42.40
N VAL A 97 13.15 16.81 -42.39
CA VAL A 97 12.62 16.21 -43.62
C VAL A 97 11.25 16.74 -44.01
N ASN A 98 10.75 17.78 -43.32
CA ASN A 98 9.45 18.42 -43.51
C ASN A 98 8.26 17.41 -43.47
N ASP A 99 8.35 16.38 -42.61
CA ASP A 99 7.26 15.42 -42.41
C ASP A 99 6.23 15.97 -41.42
N THR A 100 5.18 16.57 -41.95
CA THR A 100 4.11 17.21 -41.16
C THR A 100 3.39 16.20 -40.23
N TYR A 101 3.27 14.94 -40.67
CA TYR A 101 2.66 13.90 -39.83
C TYR A 101 3.44 13.70 -38.54
N TYR A 102 4.74 13.44 -38.64
CA TYR A 102 5.58 13.20 -37.46
C TYR A 102 5.88 14.46 -36.65
N ILE A 103 5.86 15.65 -37.28
CA ILE A 103 5.93 16.94 -36.56
C ILE A 103 4.74 17.03 -35.60
N THR A 104 3.51 16.89 -36.12
CA THR A 104 2.29 16.97 -35.32
C THR A 104 2.23 15.84 -34.26
N LEU A 105 2.58 14.62 -34.65
CA LEU A 105 2.62 13.48 -33.71
C LEU A 105 3.54 13.76 -32.53
N ASN A 106 4.76 14.21 -32.77
CA ASN A 106 5.71 14.53 -31.71
C ASN A 106 5.30 15.73 -30.86
N GLN A 107 4.53 16.67 -31.38
CA GLN A 107 3.94 17.76 -30.61
C GLN A 107 2.84 17.24 -29.66
N ILE A 108 2.01 16.29 -30.11
CA ILE A 108 1.03 15.59 -29.25
C ILE A 108 1.75 14.75 -28.20
N ASN A 109 2.80 14.01 -28.60
CA ASN A 109 3.66 13.25 -27.68
C ASN A 109 4.27 14.15 -26.60
N GLN A 110 4.73 15.36 -26.99
CA GLN A 110 5.25 16.35 -26.05
C GLN A 110 4.19 16.80 -25.05
N ALA A 111 2.98 17.11 -25.52
CA ALA A 111 1.88 17.48 -24.63
C ALA A 111 1.51 16.34 -23.68
N SER A 112 1.46 15.10 -24.18
CA SER A 112 1.18 13.91 -23.37
C SER A 112 2.19 13.76 -22.23
N ILE A 113 3.48 13.80 -22.53
CA ILE A 113 4.52 13.59 -21.50
C ILE A 113 4.63 14.78 -20.53
N LEU A 114 4.35 16.01 -20.98
CA LEU A 114 4.25 17.18 -20.11
C LEU A 114 3.08 17.06 -19.13
N SER A 115 1.95 16.50 -19.58
CA SER A 115 0.78 16.25 -18.73
C SER A 115 1.10 15.28 -17.59
N VAL A 116 1.76 14.15 -17.88
CA VAL A 116 2.19 13.19 -16.87
C VAL A 116 3.15 13.81 -15.86
N ARG A 117 4.02 14.70 -16.32
CA ARG A 117 4.99 15.40 -15.49
C ARG A 117 4.38 16.51 -14.62
N GLY A 118 3.14 16.92 -14.93
CA GLY A 118 2.45 17.99 -14.21
C GLY A 118 2.72 19.40 -14.78
N PHE A 119 3.26 19.50 -15.99
CA PHE A 119 3.40 20.79 -16.72
C PHE A 119 2.13 21.10 -17.52
N TYR A 120 0.99 21.11 -16.86
CA TYR A 120 -0.33 21.14 -17.48
C TYR A 120 -0.56 22.36 -18.40
N GLY A 121 -0.12 23.55 -17.95
CA GLY A 121 -0.22 24.77 -18.77
C GLY A 121 0.58 24.65 -20.08
N MET A 122 1.79 24.11 -20.01
CA MET A 122 2.62 23.91 -21.21
C MET A 122 2.02 22.84 -22.12
N ALA A 123 1.48 21.75 -21.55
CA ALA A 123 0.80 20.71 -22.31
C ALA A 123 -0.43 21.27 -23.03
N LYS A 124 -1.25 22.07 -22.34
CA LYS A 124 -2.43 22.72 -22.89
C LYS A 124 -2.07 23.65 -24.03
N ASN A 125 -1.13 24.57 -23.81
CA ASN A 125 -0.68 25.52 -24.86
C ASN A 125 -0.16 24.79 -26.10
N LYS A 126 0.53 23.65 -25.91
CA LYS A 126 1.01 22.83 -27.02
C LYS A 126 -0.15 22.24 -27.82
N LEU A 127 -1.16 21.70 -27.16
CA LEU A 127 -2.34 21.15 -27.83
C LEU A 127 -3.16 22.26 -28.52
N GLU A 128 -3.33 23.42 -27.88
CA GLU A 128 -4.06 24.57 -28.46
C GLU A 128 -3.40 25.11 -29.71
N SER A 129 -2.08 24.91 -29.88
CA SER A 129 -1.36 25.34 -31.10
C SER A 129 -1.59 24.41 -32.31
N LEU A 130 -2.30 23.29 -32.14
CA LEU A 130 -2.54 22.29 -33.16
C LEU A 130 -3.98 22.40 -33.71
N ASN A 131 -4.14 22.16 -34.99
CA ASN A 131 -5.44 22.14 -35.65
C ASN A 131 -5.91 20.69 -35.87
N PRO A 132 -6.90 20.17 -35.08
CA PRO A 132 -7.36 18.81 -35.26
C PRO A 132 -8.03 18.51 -36.60
N ASP A 133 -8.51 19.50 -37.31
CA ASP A 133 -9.18 19.29 -38.62
C ASP A 133 -8.19 18.96 -39.75
N GLU A 134 -6.93 19.29 -39.56
CA GLU A 134 -5.85 18.94 -40.50
C GLU A 134 -5.20 17.61 -40.19
N MET A 135 -5.59 16.97 -39.06
CA MET A 135 -4.96 15.72 -38.61
C MET A 135 -5.55 14.49 -39.31
N PRO A 136 -4.71 13.53 -39.72
CA PRO A 136 -5.15 12.20 -40.07
C PRO A 136 -5.90 11.56 -38.91
N HIS A 137 -6.83 10.66 -39.23
CA HIS A 137 -7.76 10.04 -38.27
C HIS A 137 -7.11 9.57 -36.96
N LYS A 138 -6.05 8.76 -37.03
CA LYS A 138 -5.36 8.23 -35.84
C LYS A 138 -4.73 9.33 -34.97
N GLN A 139 -4.18 10.37 -35.60
CA GLN A 139 -3.65 11.51 -34.85
C GLN A 139 -4.74 12.33 -34.19
N LYS A 140 -5.88 12.52 -34.85
CA LYS A 140 -7.04 13.22 -34.30
C LYS A 140 -7.58 12.49 -33.05
N LEU A 141 -7.67 11.16 -33.09
CA LEU A 141 -8.02 10.37 -31.93
C LEU A 141 -7.00 10.54 -30.78
N TYR A 142 -5.70 10.48 -31.10
CA TYR A 142 -4.65 10.62 -30.09
C TYR A 142 -4.59 12.05 -29.51
N TYR A 143 -4.90 13.06 -30.31
CA TYR A 143 -5.02 14.45 -29.86
C TYR A 143 -6.16 14.60 -28.82
N TYR A 144 -7.36 14.13 -29.12
CA TYR A 144 -8.49 14.19 -28.20
C TYR A 144 -8.25 13.34 -26.94
N PHE A 145 -7.65 12.18 -27.10
CA PHE A 145 -7.21 11.36 -25.98
C PHE A 145 -6.24 12.11 -25.07
N THR A 146 -5.25 12.79 -25.65
CA THR A 146 -4.24 13.53 -24.88
C THR A 146 -4.89 14.68 -24.09
N TYR A 147 -5.85 15.38 -24.68
CA TYR A 147 -6.63 16.39 -23.97
C TYR A 147 -7.45 15.79 -22.82
N ALA A 148 -8.16 14.70 -23.08
CA ALA A 148 -8.95 14.02 -22.05
C ALA A 148 -8.07 13.59 -20.86
N TRP A 149 -6.85 13.09 -21.14
CA TRP A 149 -5.88 12.70 -20.12
C TRP A 149 -5.26 13.89 -19.39
N LEU A 150 -4.95 14.97 -20.08
CA LEU A 150 -4.54 16.23 -19.46
C LEU A 150 -5.56 16.69 -18.41
N TYR A 151 -6.83 16.72 -18.79
CA TYR A 151 -7.90 17.11 -17.85
C TYR A 151 -8.16 16.08 -16.76
N ASN A 152 -7.89 14.80 -17.01
CA ASN A 152 -7.89 13.76 -15.96
C ASN A 152 -6.81 14.01 -14.90
N TYR A 153 -5.62 14.43 -15.29
CA TYR A 153 -4.57 14.82 -14.34
C TYR A 153 -4.94 16.10 -13.60
N LEU A 154 -5.49 17.10 -14.29
CA LEU A 154 -5.95 18.36 -13.68
C LEU A 154 -7.10 18.13 -12.68
N GLU A 155 -8.09 17.29 -13.01
CA GLU A 155 -9.16 16.86 -12.10
C GLU A 155 -8.57 16.20 -10.84
N SER A 156 -7.62 15.28 -11.02
CA SER A 156 -6.95 14.59 -9.92
C SER A 156 -6.13 15.53 -9.03
N TYR A 157 -5.45 16.47 -9.64
CA TYR A 157 -4.66 17.48 -8.95
C TYR A 157 -5.55 18.46 -8.16
N ALA A 158 -6.67 18.88 -8.77
CA ALA A 158 -7.63 19.82 -8.19
C ALA A 158 -8.62 19.18 -7.22
N LYS A 159 -8.46 17.90 -6.90
CA LYS A 159 -9.39 17.15 -6.03
C LYS A 159 -9.63 17.87 -4.70
N GLY A 160 -10.91 18.14 -4.42
CA GLY A 160 -11.32 18.87 -3.21
C GLY A 160 -11.36 20.38 -3.39
N SER A 161 -11.09 20.92 -4.58
CA SER A 161 -11.26 22.31 -4.96
C SER A 161 -12.48 22.52 -5.87
N ASN A 162 -12.93 23.78 -6.02
CA ASN A 162 -14.03 24.15 -6.91
C ASN A 162 -13.68 23.94 -8.41
N TYR A 163 -12.39 23.84 -8.76
CA TYR A 163 -11.93 23.64 -10.13
C TYR A 163 -12.05 22.17 -10.61
N ALA A 164 -12.19 21.21 -9.70
CA ALA A 164 -12.26 19.80 -10.08
C ALA A 164 -13.42 19.50 -11.02
N GLU A 165 -14.59 20.11 -10.81
CA GLU A 165 -15.77 19.93 -11.65
C GLU A 165 -15.62 20.56 -13.04
N GLU A 166 -14.97 21.72 -13.13
CA GLU A 166 -14.63 22.35 -14.39
C GLU A 166 -13.71 21.43 -15.22
N PHE A 167 -12.66 20.90 -14.60
CA PHE A 167 -11.75 19.98 -15.29
C PHE A 167 -12.43 18.67 -15.68
N ARG A 168 -13.33 18.16 -14.86
CA ARG A 168 -14.16 17.00 -15.20
C ARG A 168 -15.06 17.28 -16.41
N SER A 169 -15.66 18.44 -16.49
CA SER A 169 -16.48 18.87 -17.63
C SER A 169 -15.64 18.95 -18.93
N GLN A 170 -14.44 19.51 -18.85
CA GLN A 170 -13.52 19.55 -20.00
C GLN A 170 -13.05 18.16 -20.41
N LYS A 171 -12.71 17.29 -19.46
CA LYS A 171 -12.41 15.88 -19.73
C LYS A 171 -13.55 15.20 -20.47
N LYS A 172 -14.80 15.39 -20.01
CA LYS A 172 -15.97 14.84 -20.65
C LYS A 172 -16.15 15.37 -22.08
N HIS A 173 -15.93 16.66 -22.30
CA HIS A 173 -15.97 17.26 -23.62
C HIS A 173 -15.01 16.57 -24.59
N TYR A 174 -13.74 16.43 -24.21
CA TYR A 174 -12.73 15.80 -25.08
C TYR A 174 -12.93 14.29 -25.24
N MET A 175 -13.43 13.61 -24.20
CA MET A 175 -13.86 12.20 -24.32
C MET A 175 -15.01 12.05 -25.31
N ASN A 176 -15.99 12.95 -25.30
CA ASN A 176 -17.08 12.95 -26.27
C ASN A 176 -16.57 13.15 -27.71
N LEU A 177 -15.68 14.12 -27.91
CA LEU A 177 -15.04 14.33 -29.22
C LEU A 177 -14.25 13.09 -29.66
N LEU A 178 -13.54 12.44 -28.75
CA LEU A 178 -12.81 11.21 -29.03
C LEU A 178 -13.77 10.09 -29.48
N ILE A 179 -14.85 9.84 -28.74
CA ILE A 179 -15.81 8.77 -29.03
C ILE A 179 -16.54 9.00 -30.35
N LEU A 180 -16.94 10.25 -30.64
CA LEU A 180 -17.61 10.62 -31.89
C LEU A 180 -16.72 10.47 -33.13
N ASN A 181 -15.40 10.50 -32.96
CA ASN A 181 -14.47 10.38 -34.08
C ASN A 181 -14.00 8.93 -34.33
N PHE A 182 -14.41 7.92 -33.56
CA PHE A 182 -14.12 6.52 -33.87
C PHE A 182 -14.88 6.06 -35.11
N ASN A 183 -14.19 5.39 -36.02
CA ASN A 183 -14.80 4.71 -37.16
C ASN A 183 -15.18 3.26 -36.82
N GLU A 184 -15.80 2.53 -37.73
CA GLU A 184 -16.27 1.16 -37.49
C GLU A 184 -15.10 0.18 -37.24
N GLU A 185 -13.94 0.38 -37.87
CA GLU A 185 -12.74 -0.44 -37.67
C GLU A 185 -12.19 -0.27 -36.23
N ASP A 186 -12.11 0.97 -35.76
CA ASP A 186 -11.64 1.28 -34.41
C ASP A 186 -12.52 0.63 -33.32
N LYS A 187 -13.85 0.54 -33.55
CA LYS A 187 -14.80 -0.02 -32.60
C LYS A 187 -14.58 -1.51 -32.27
N HIS A 188 -13.78 -2.20 -33.06
CA HIS A 188 -13.37 -3.58 -32.81
C HIS A 188 -12.08 -3.71 -31.97
N SER A 189 -11.56 -2.61 -31.43
CA SER A 189 -10.33 -2.62 -30.65
C SER A 189 -10.57 -2.66 -29.14
N ALA A 190 -9.65 -3.27 -28.38
CA ALA A 190 -9.64 -3.21 -26.92
C ALA A 190 -9.61 -1.75 -26.42
N TYR A 191 -8.90 -0.90 -27.15
CA TYR A 191 -8.74 0.51 -26.82
C TYR A 191 -10.09 1.26 -26.89
N TYR A 192 -10.87 1.05 -27.95
CA TYR A 192 -12.21 1.60 -28.05
C TYR A 192 -13.09 1.18 -26.86
N HIS A 193 -13.12 -0.10 -26.56
CA HIS A 193 -13.94 -0.61 -25.46
C HIS A 193 -13.51 -0.01 -24.11
N TYR A 194 -12.22 0.11 -23.85
CA TYR A 194 -11.74 0.79 -22.66
C TYR A 194 -12.24 2.24 -22.59
N LEU A 195 -12.09 3.01 -23.69
CA LEU A 195 -12.50 4.41 -23.73
C LEU A 195 -14.01 4.63 -23.66
N MET A 196 -14.81 3.74 -24.25
CA MET A 196 -16.26 3.75 -24.07
C MET A 196 -16.64 3.53 -22.61
N GLY A 197 -15.97 2.60 -21.93
CA GLY A 197 -16.16 2.41 -20.50
C GLY A 197 -15.81 3.68 -19.70
N GLU A 198 -14.69 4.34 -20.00
CA GLU A 198 -14.28 5.62 -19.37
C GLU A 198 -15.30 6.74 -19.66
N TYR A 199 -15.84 6.82 -20.88
CA TYR A 199 -16.86 7.80 -21.24
C TYR A 199 -18.15 7.60 -20.44
N ILE A 200 -18.65 6.36 -20.38
CA ILE A 200 -19.83 6.01 -19.59
C ILE A 200 -19.58 6.26 -18.08
N TYR A 201 -18.37 5.96 -17.61
CA TYR A 201 -17.98 6.18 -16.22
C TYR A 201 -18.10 7.66 -15.78
N LEU A 202 -17.91 8.61 -16.68
CA LEU A 202 -18.02 10.03 -16.37
C LEU A 202 -19.43 10.43 -15.94
N ASP A 203 -20.45 9.79 -16.52
CA ASP A 203 -21.86 10.05 -16.21
C ASP A 203 -22.40 9.09 -15.15
N ASN A 204 -22.09 7.82 -15.27
CA ASN A 204 -22.55 6.78 -14.35
C ASN A 204 -21.41 5.81 -14.00
N PRO A 205 -20.67 6.11 -12.93
CA PRO A 205 -19.51 5.30 -12.51
C PRO A 205 -19.85 3.85 -12.13
N THR A 206 -21.12 3.54 -11.87
CA THR A 206 -21.61 2.20 -11.52
C THR A 206 -22.44 1.56 -12.62
N SER A 207 -22.33 2.05 -13.88
CA SER A 207 -23.00 1.50 -15.03
C SER A 207 -22.51 0.07 -15.34
N LYS A 208 -23.45 -0.87 -15.45
CA LYS A 208 -23.16 -2.23 -15.94
C LYS A 208 -22.70 -2.23 -17.39
N GLU A 209 -23.16 -1.30 -18.20
CA GLU A 209 -22.73 -1.12 -19.58
C GLU A 209 -21.26 -0.72 -19.63
N GLY A 210 -20.84 0.25 -18.80
CA GLY A 210 -19.45 0.63 -18.64
C GLY A 210 -18.57 -0.54 -18.21
N LEU A 211 -19.03 -1.33 -17.23
CA LEU A 211 -18.34 -2.55 -16.81
C LEU A 211 -18.19 -3.55 -17.97
N ASN A 212 -19.23 -3.79 -18.74
CA ASN A 212 -19.19 -4.71 -19.89
C ASN A 212 -18.14 -4.27 -20.93
N HIS A 213 -18.02 -2.96 -21.16
CA HIS A 213 -16.99 -2.40 -22.03
C HIS A 213 -15.59 -2.65 -21.48
N TYR A 214 -15.34 -2.41 -20.21
CA TYR A 214 -14.04 -2.70 -19.58
C TYR A 214 -13.68 -4.19 -19.65
N GLN A 215 -14.65 -5.08 -19.38
CA GLN A 215 -14.43 -6.53 -19.45
C GLN A 215 -14.16 -7.03 -20.88
N LYS A 216 -14.79 -6.41 -21.89
CA LYS A 216 -14.47 -6.70 -23.30
C LYS A 216 -13.04 -6.27 -23.63
N ALA A 217 -12.63 -5.06 -23.24
CA ALA A 217 -11.29 -4.56 -23.43
C ALA A 217 -10.25 -5.49 -22.77
N LEU A 218 -10.54 -5.93 -21.53
CA LEU A 218 -9.68 -6.85 -20.78
C LEU A 218 -9.51 -8.19 -21.50
N LYS A 219 -10.60 -8.80 -21.98
CA LYS A 219 -10.56 -10.07 -22.72
C LYS A 219 -9.83 -9.98 -24.05
N MET A 220 -9.87 -8.82 -24.72
CA MET A 220 -9.25 -8.59 -26.01
C MET A 220 -7.76 -8.25 -25.91
N SER A 221 -7.25 -7.98 -24.73
CA SER A 221 -5.88 -7.52 -24.52
C SER A 221 -5.00 -8.58 -23.84
N PRO A 222 -3.75 -8.76 -24.28
CA PRO A 222 -2.83 -9.70 -23.62
C PRO A 222 -2.43 -9.16 -22.23
N ALA A 223 -2.23 -10.08 -21.28
CA ALA A 223 -1.87 -9.73 -19.90
C ALA A 223 -0.60 -8.86 -19.79
N LYS A 224 0.36 -9.03 -20.71
CA LYS A 224 1.51 -8.13 -20.85
C LYS A 224 1.18 -7.00 -21.83
N SER A 225 0.24 -6.12 -21.44
CA SER A 225 -0.06 -4.91 -22.21
C SER A 225 -0.61 -3.80 -21.32
N ARG A 226 -0.30 -2.55 -21.67
CA ARG A 226 -0.80 -1.38 -20.95
C ARG A 226 -2.33 -1.30 -20.95
N ILE A 227 -2.96 -1.65 -22.07
CA ILE A 227 -4.43 -1.61 -22.18
C ILE A 227 -5.10 -2.65 -21.27
N HIS A 228 -4.49 -3.81 -21.08
CA HIS A 228 -4.95 -4.81 -20.12
C HIS A 228 -4.92 -4.26 -18.70
N ALA A 229 -3.79 -3.70 -18.27
CA ALA A 229 -3.65 -3.08 -16.96
C ALA A 229 -4.69 -1.96 -16.72
N MET A 230 -4.86 -1.06 -17.71
CA MET A 230 -5.84 0.02 -17.63
C MET A 230 -7.27 -0.51 -17.51
N SER A 231 -7.61 -1.55 -18.27
CA SER A 231 -8.94 -2.17 -18.25
C SER A 231 -9.22 -2.90 -16.94
N ALA A 232 -8.25 -3.67 -16.42
CA ALA A 232 -8.36 -4.33 -15.13
C ALA A 232 -8.52 -3.31 -13.99
N TYR A 233 -7.77 -2.21 -14.02
CA TYR A 233 -7.94 -1.13 -13.03
C TYR A 233 -9.31 -0.47 -13.11
N ALA A 234 -9.86 -0.28 -14.31
CA ALA A 234 -11.19 0.27 -14.50
C ALA A 234 -12.27 -0.65 -13.91
N VAL A 235 -12.14 -1.97 -14.13
CA VAL A 235 -13.00 -2.98 -13.49
C VAL A 235 -12.84 -2.94 -11.96
N ALA A 236 -11.62 -2.83 -11.44
CA ALA A 236 -11.39 -2.68 -10.02
C ALA A 236 -12.12 -1.44 -9.45
N ARG A 237 -12.04 -0.28 -10.12
CA ARG A 237 -12.75 0.94 -9.71
C ARG A 237 -14.27 0.73 -9.63
N TYR A 238 -14.85 0.02 -10.60
CA TYR A 238 -16.25 -0.33 -10.59
C TYR A 238 -16.63 -1.15 -9.35
N TYR A 239 -15.89 -2.22 -9.07
CA TYR A 239 -16.16 -3.07 -7.91
C TYR A 239 -15.96 -2.37 -6.58
N LYS A 240 -14.99 -1.45 -6.50
CA LYS A 240 -14.84 -0.58 -5.34
C LYS A 240 -16.08 0.27 -5.08
N LEU A 241 -16.64 0.87 -6.12
CA LEU A 241 -17.81 1.75 -6.03
C LEU A 241 -19.10 0.98 -5.73
N THR A 242 -19.19 -0.26 -6.20
CA THR A 242 -20.33 -1.14 -5.94
C THR A 242 -20.21 -1.95 -4.64
N GLY A 243 -19.11 -1.78 -3.90
CA GLY A 243 -18.87 -2.42 -2.60
C GLY A 243 -18.44 -3.88 -2.66
N ASN A 244 -18.12 -4.41 -3.84
CA ASN A 244 -17.56 -5.75 -3.97
C ASN A 244 -16.03 -5.70 -3.81
N PHE A 245 -15.59 -5.76 -2.56
CA PHE A 245 -14.18 -5.57 -2.20
C PHE A 245 -13.30 -6.77 -2.56
N ASP A 246 -13.84 -7.97 -2.67
CA ASP A 246 -13.08 -9.16 -3.09
C ASP A 246 -12.68 -9.04 -4.56
N LEU A 247 -13.62 -8.72 -5.43
CA LEU A 247 -13.32 -8.45 -6.84
C LEU A 247 -12.48 -7.18 -7.02
N TYR A 248 -12.67 -6.17 -6.17
CA TYR A 248 -11.80 -4.99 -6.18
C TYR A 248 -10.34 -5.38 -5.95
N GLU A 249 -10.06 -6.22 -4.96
CA GLU A 249 -8.72 -6.72 -4.67
C GLU A 249 -8.17 -7.55 -5.83
N GLU A 250 -8.94 -8.52 -6.32
CA GLU A 250 -8.56 -9.39 -7.43
C GLU A 250 -8.10 -8.58 -8.65
N TYR A 251 -8.91 -7.61 -9.08
CA TYR A 251 -8.56 -6.78 -10.23
C TYR A 251 -7.45 -5.76 -9.95
N LEU A 252 -7.23 -5.32 -8.72
CA LEU A 252 -6.04 -4.56 -8.35
C LEU A 252 -4.78 -5.41 -8.46
N VAL A 253 -4.84 -6.67 -8.07
CA VAL A 253 -3.74 -7.61 -8.21
C VAL A 253 -3.45 -7.89 -9.69
N GLU A 254 -4.48 -8.17 -10.49
CA GLU A 254 -4.35 -8.38 -11.93
C GLU A 254 -3.70 -7.16 -12.61
N THR A 255 -4.16 -5.97 -12.28
CA THR A 255 -3.56 -4.71 -12.77
C THR A 255 -2.10 -4.62 -12.37
N SER A 256 -1.77 -4.82 -11.09
CA SER A 256 -0.40 -4.67 -10.57
C SER A 256 0.56 -5.68 -11.21
N VAL A 257 0.09 -6.90 -11.49
CA VAL A 257 0.86 -7.91 -12.22
C VAL A 257 1.10 -7.46 -13.67
N SER A 258 0.07 -6.98 -14.36
CA SER A 258 0.20 -6.49 -15.74
C SER A 258 1.14 -5.28 -15.83
N ASP A 259 1.01 -4.32 -14.91
CA ASP A 259 1.90 -3.16 -14.79
C ASP A 259 3.37 -3.59 -14.62
N GLY A 260 3.63 -4.53 -13.70
CA GLY A 260 4.96 -5.06 -13.46
C GLY A 260 5.54 -5.81 -14.68
N LEU A 261 4.73 -6.62 -15.37
CA LEU A 261 5.15 -7.32 -16.60
C LEU A 261 5.52 -6.35 -17.74
N CYS A 262 4.85 -5.21 -17.81
CA CYS A 262 5.13 -4.14 -18.78
C CYS A 262 6.21 -3.18 -18.32
N GLN A 263 6.66 -3.27 -17.06
CA GLN A 263 7.56 -2.31 -16.42
C GLN A 263 7.03 -0.88 -16.49
N LEU A 264 5.73 -0.71 -16.19
CA LEU A 264 5.12 0.61 -16.11
C LEU A 264 5.47 1.22 -14.76
N LYS A 265 6.09 2.40 -14.78
CA LYS A 265 6.52 3.15 -13.59
C LYS A 265 5.55 4.31 -13.25
N GLU A 266 4.54 4.51 -14.09
CA GLU A 266 3.46 5.47 -13.90
C GLU A 266 2.16 4.74 -13.53
N THR A 267 2.14 4.04 -12.39
CA THR A 267 1.01 3.19 -12.02
C THR A 267 0.29 3.67 -10.76
N VAL A 268 -0.96 3.21 -10.59
CA VAL A 268 -1.82 3.55 -9.46
C VAL A 268 -2.24 2.29 -8.69
N ALA A 269 -2.26 1.15 -9.39
CA ALA A 269 -2.89 -0.05 -8.88
C ALA A 269 -2.19 -0.59 -7.64
N LEU A 270 -0.87 -0.73 -7.69
CA LEU A 270 -0.07 -1.24 -6.57
C LEU A 270 -0.18 -0.34 -5.33
N GLN A 271 -0.23 0.98 -5.53
CA GLN A 271 -0.48 1.95 -4.45
C GLN A 271 -1.87 1.74 -3.81
N LYS A 272 -2.91 1.54 -4.65
CA LYS A 272 -4.28 1.32 -4.16
C LYS A 272 -4.42 -0.05 -3.51
N LEU A 273 -3.75 -1.06 -4.04
CA LEU A 273 -3.68 -2.39 -3.45
C LEU A 273 -2.99 -2.34 -2.08
N ALA A 274 -1.84 -1.68 -1.98
CA ALA A 274 -1.14 -1.49 -0.72
C ALA A 274 -2.05 -0.86 0.35
N TYR A 275 -2.73 0.23 -0.02
CA TYR A 275 -3.66 0.91 0.88
C TYR A 275 -4.88 0.06 1.24
N PHE A 276 -5.39 -0.73 0.29
CA PHE A 276 -6.52 -1.62 0.51
C PHE A 276 -6.14 -2.78 1.44
N LEU A 277 -5.05 -3.48 1.16
CA LEU A 277 -4.53 -4.57 1.99
C LEU A 277 -4.27 -4.11 3.42
N PHE A 278 -3.71 -2.93 3.56
CA PHE A 278 -3.51 -2.26 4.84
C PHE A 278 -4.82 -2.03 5.62
N LYS A 279 -5.92 -1.68 4.94
CA LYS A 279 -7.22 -1.47 5.57
C LYS A 279 -7.99 -2.75 5.86
N LYS A 280 -7.79 -3.77 5.02
CA LYS A 280 -8.53 -5.04 5.07
C LYS A 280 -8.09 -5.91 6.25
N ASP A 281 -6.78 -6.00 6.50
CA ASP A 281 -6.23 -6.94 7.46
C ASP A 281 -4.84 -6.49 7.93
N GLU A 282 -4.64 -6.42 9.26
CA GLU A 282 -3.36 -6.11 9.91
C GLU A 282 -2.19 -6.95 9.40
N ASN A 283 -2.48 -8.16 8.96
CA ASN A 283 -1.52 -9.13 8.49
C ASN A 283 -0.78 -8.73 7.22
N ASN A 284 -1.37 -7.87 6.40
CA ASN A 284 -0.80 -7.42 5.14
C ASN A 284 0.09 -6.18 5.26
N SER A 285 0.36 -5.65 6.47
CA SER A 285 1.06 -4.38 6.59
C SER A 285 2.52 -4.43 6.15
N LYS A 286 3.23 -5.54 6.39
CA LYS A 286 4.59 -5.70 5.88
C LYS A 286 4.60 -5.70 4.35
N ARG A 287 3.61 -6.39 3.74
CA ARG A 287 3.44 -6.44 2.30
C ARG A 287 3.02 -5.09 1.74
N ALA A 288 2.06 -4.45 2.37
CA ALA A 288 1.60 -3.12 1.97
C ALA A 288 2.71 -2.05 2.05
N ALA A 289 3.65 -2.13 3.05
CA ALA A 289 4.85 -1.27 3.09
C ALA A 289 5.76 -1.50 1.90
N LYS A 290 6.05 -2.77 1.63
CA LYS A 290 6.87 -3.16 0.50
C LYS A 290 6.30 -2.59 -0.80
N TYR A 291 4.97 -2.73 -0.99
CA TYR A 291 4.30 -2.26 -2.20
C TYR A 291 4.32 -0.74 -2.34
N ILE A 292 4.05 -0.02 -1.24
CA ILE A 292 4.03 1.44 -1.30
C ILE A 292 5.43 2.03 -1.44
N GLN A 293 6.43 1.39 -0.83
CA GLN A 293 7.83 1.77 -1.01
C GLN A 293 8.25 1.58 -2.47
N HIS A 294 7.98 0.41 -3.05
CA HIS A 294 8.27 0.13 -4.45
C HIS A 294 7.56 1.14 -5.37
N THR A 295 6.29 1.46 -5.10
CA THR A 295 5.55 2.47 -5.87
C THR A 295 6.17 3.87 -5.74
N MET A 296 6.77 4.23 -4.60
CA MET A 296 7.51 5.49 -4.45
C MET A 296 8.80 5.49 -5.27
N GLU A 297 9.54 4.40 -5.21
CA GLU A 297 10.75 4.21 -6.01
C GLU A 297 10.44 4.34 -7.50
N ASP A 298 9.38 3.69 -7.98
CA ASP A 298 8.89 3.79 -9.35
C ASP A 298 8.49 5.23 -9.72
N ALA A 299 7.77 5.91 -8.85
CA ALA A 299 7.33 7.28 -9.09
C ALA A 299 8.49 8.28 -9.08
N GLN A 300 9.49 8.06 -8.24
CA GLN A 300 10.74 8.83 -8.22
C GLN A 300 11.57 8.56 -9.47
N PHE A 301 11.69 7.29 -9.86
CA PHE A 301 12.41 6.88 -11.07
C PHE A 301 11.80 7.49 -12.33
N PHE A 302 10.47 7.46 -12.45
CA PHE A 302 9.74 8.09 -13.55
C PHE A 302 9.63 9.61 -13.40
N ASN A 303 9.80 10.15 -12.19
CA ASN A 303 9.61 11.54 -11.82
C ASN A 303 8.15 12.01 -11.96
N ASN A 304 7.20 11.17 -11.53
CA ASN A 304 5.77 11.49 -11.56
C ASN A 304 5.34 12.25 -10.29
N ARG A 305 5.20 13.56 -10.42
CA ARG A 305 4.89 14.46 -9.30
C ARG A 305 3.52 14.20 -8.67
N LEU A 306 2.51 13.91 -9.48
CA LEU A 306 1.17 13.60 -8.99
C LEU A 306 1.20 12.33 -8.12
N ARG A 307 1.91 11.30 -8.56
CA ARG A 307 2.04 10.06 -7.79
C ARG A 307 2.83 10.25 -6.50
N MET A 308 3.95 10.95 -6.58
CA MET A 308 4.73 11.28 -5.38
C MET A 308 3.89 12.03 -4.35
N MET A 309 3.03 12.99 -4.78
CA MET A 309 2.11 13.71 -3.91
C MET A 309 1.01 12.81 -3.33
N GLU A 310 0.39 11.94 -4.13
CA GLU A 310 -0.62 11.00 -3.66
C GLU A 310 -0.08 10.03 -2.60
N ILE A 311 1.17 9.59 -2.75
CA ILE A 311 1.82 8.67 -1.83
C ILE A 311 2.31 9.41 -0.57
N SER A 312 2.77 10.65 -0.70
CA SER A 312 3.25 11.43 0.44
C SER A 312 2.16 11.72 1.49
N ASN A 313 0.89 11.69 1.11
CA ASN A 313 -0.23 11.76 2.05
C ASN A 313 -0.44 10.48 2.88
N ILE A 314 0.06 9.35 2.41
CA ILE A 314 -0.09 8.04 3.08
C ILE A 314 1.13 7.74 3.97
N LEU A 315 2.29 8.21 3.59
CA LEU A 315 3.58 7.92 4.19
C LEU A 315 3.70 8.33 5.69
N PRO A 316 3.25 9.54 6.13
CA PRO A 316 3.30 9.94 7.55
C PRO A 316 2.39 9.10 8.45
N VAL A 317 1.25 8.63 7.93
CA VAL A 317 0.30 7.77 8.66
C VAL A 317 0.96 6.43 8.98
N ILE A 318 1.72 5.89 8.03
CA ILE A 318 2.50 4.65 8.21
C ILE A 318 3.68 4.88 9.19
N ALA A 319 4.39 6.00 9.09
CA ALA A 319 5.51 6.30 9.96
C ALA A 319 5.06 6.56 11.41
N ALA A 320 3.97 7.33 11.62
CA ALA A 320 3.44 7.60 12.95
C ALA A 320 2.85 6.33 13.61
N ALA A 321 2.18 5.42 12.88
CA ALA A 321 1.73 4.14 13.43
C ALA A 321 2.88 3.23 13.86
N ASN A 322 4.03 3.29 13.19
CA ASN A 322 5.25 2.55 13.57
C ASN A 322 5.90 3.03 14.86
N GLN A 323 5.99 4.33 15.06
CA GLN A 323 6.58 4.87 16.27
C GLN A 323 5.76 4.49 17.50
N GLN A 324 4.46 4.62 17.43
CA GLN A 324 3.56 4.19 18.50
C GLN A 324 3.63 2.67 18.74
N ALA A 325 3.84 1.87 17.70
CA ALA A 325 4.01 0.43 17.82
C ALA A 325 5.27 0.05 18.57
N ALA A 326 6.38 0.71 18.30
CA ALA A 326 7.63 0.49 19.03
C ALA A 326 7.49 0.87 20.51
N GLU A 327 6.81 2.01 20.80
CA GLU A 327 6.55 2.44 22.16
C GLU A 327 5.61 1.48 22.90
N ARG A 328 4.65 0.89 22.22
CA ARG A 328 3.69 -0.06 22.76
C ARG A 328 4.29 -1.43 22.98
N SER A 329 5.20 -1.83 22.08
CA SER A 329 5.99 -3.03 22.27
C SER A 329 6.81 -2.96 23.56
N ARG A 330 7.45 -1.81 23.81
CA ARG A 330 8.20 -1.57 25.04
C ARG A 330 7.33 -1.73 26.30
N ALA A 331 6.19 -1.08 26.34
CA ALA A 331 5.31 -1.09 27.53
C ALA A 331 4.84 -2.51 27.90
N ARG A 332 4.54 -3.37 26.90
CA ARG A 332 4.10 -4.75 27.17
C ARG A 332 5.18 -5.70 27.60
N ILE A 333 6.35 -5.60 26.96
CA ILE A 333 7.49 -6.41 27.39
C ILE A 333 7.82 -6.07 28.83
N LEU A 334 7.75 -4.77 29.20
CA LEU A 334 7.95 -4.32 30.57
C LEU A 334 6.86 -4.88 31.51
N THR A 335 5.59 -4.83 31.08
CA THR A 335 4.45 -5.33 31.90
C THR A 335 4.46 -6.86 32.02
N GLY A 336 4.78 -7.56 30.94
CA GLY A 336 4.98 -9.01 30.97
C GLY A 336 6.14 -9.43 31.86
N PHE A 337 7.22 -8.66 31.83
CA PHE A 337 8.37 -8.86 32.68
C PHE A 337 8.05 -8.67 34.18
N ILE A 338 7.33 -7.59 34.51
CA ILE A 338 6.88 -7.32 35.89
C ILE A 338 5.95 -8.44 36.38
N ALA A 339 5.04 -8.92 35.55
CA ALA A 339 4.11 -10.00 35.89
C ALA A 339 4.82 -11.34 36.13
N VAL A 340 5.77 -11.71 35.27
CA VAL A 340 6.58 -12.95 35.46
C VAL A 340 7.47 -12.84 36.70
N SER A 341 8.05 -11.66 36.93
CA SER A 341 8.85 -11.43 38.14
C SER A 341 8.01 -11.50 39.42
N ALA A 342 6.80 -10.95 39.41
CA ALA A 342 5.87 -11.02 40.54
C ALA A 342 5.38 -12.46 40.79
N ALA A 343 5.07 -13.21 39.74
CA ALA A 343 4.68 -14.62 39.87
C ALA A 343 5.80 -15.49 40.46
N LEU A 344 7.05 -15.25 40.04
CA LEU A 344 8.21 -15.95 40.59
C LEU A 344 8.46 -15.61 42.06
N ILE A 345 8.28 -14.34 42.45
CA ILE A 345 8.35 -13.93 43.85
C ILE A 345 7.27 -14.64 44.68
N ILE A 346 6.05 -14.73 44.16
CA ILE A 346 4.96 -15.45 44.85
C ILE A 346 5.26 -16.95 44.99
N ILE A 347 5.80 -17.59 43.95
CA ILE A 347 6.20 -19.01 43.98
C ILE A 347 7.32 -19.23 45.02
N ILE A 348 8.29 -18.30 45.08
CA ILE A 348 9.37 -18.34 46.06
C ILE A 348 8.81 -18.20 47.50
N ILE A 349 7.88 -17.24 47.71
CA ILE A 349 7.23 -17.03 49.01
C ILE A 349 6.40 -18.25 49.41
N LEU A 350 5.62 -18.83 48.49
CA LEU A 350 4.82 -20.03 48.72
C LEU A 350 5.70 -21.28 49.00
N ALA A 351 6.79 -21.43 48.23
CA ALA A 351 7.76 -22.51 48.47
C ALA A 351 8.45 -22.37 49.84
N PHE A 352 8.75 -21.10 50.19
CA PHE A 352 9.35 -20.80 51.51
C PHE A 352 8.36 -21.07 52.66
N ALA A 353 7.08 -20.67 52.50
CA ALA A 353 6.03 -20.92 53.50
C ALA A 353 5.74 -22.43 53.68
N ASN A 354 5.67 -23.17 52.57
CA ASN A 354 5.46 -24.64 52.59
C ASN A 354 6.66 -25.38 53.24
N ASN A 355 7.85 -24.89 52.98
CA ASN A 355 9.06 -25.42 53.57
C ASN A 355 9.14 -25.15 55.07
N ARG A 356 8.69 -23.98 55.51
CA ARG A 356 8.62 -23.60 56.94
C ARG A 356 7.63 -24.49 57.71
N GLN A 357 6.50 -24.87 57.09
CA GLN A 357 5.54 -25.82 57.65
C GLN A 357 6.11 -27.24 57.77
N LYS A 358 6.79 -27.73 56.72
CA LYS A 358 7.47 -29.04 56.74
C LYS A 358 8.53 -29.13 57.82
N ASN A 359 9.28 -28.07 58.01
CA ASN A 359 10.32 -28.03 59.04
C ASN A 359 9.74 -27.98 60.47
N LYS A 360 8.57 -27.34 60.67
CA LYS A 360 7.86 -27.36 61.95
C LYS A 360 7.32 -28.79 62.31
N LEU A 361 6.82 -29.49 61.31
CA LEU A 361 6.31 -30.85 61.50
C LEU A 361 7.43 -31.86 61.81
N LYS A 362 8.61 -31.67 61.18
CA LYS A 362 9.77 -32.56 61.45
C LYS A 362 10.44 -32.30 62.79
N LYS A 363 10.46 -31.06 63.28
CA LYS A 363 11.03 -30.73 64.58
C LYS A 363 10.37 -31.47 65.77
N ASN A 364 9.11 -31.84 65.62
CA ASN A 364 8.37 -32.52 66.66
C ASN A 364 8.56 -34.05 66.67
N LYS A 365 9.36 -34.58 65.73
CA LYS A 365 9.45 -36.05 65.59
C LYS A 365 10.82 -36.71 65.87
N GLN A 366 11.91 -36.03 65.74
CA GLN A 366 13.24 -36.66 65.94
C GLN A 366 14.34 -35.60 66.12
N GLU A 367 14.82 -35.42 67.34
CA GLU A 367 15.81 -34.38 67.66
C GLU A 367 17.28 -34.70 67.31
N ILE A 368 17.61 -35.97 67.06
CA ILE A 368 19.03 -36.37 66.88
C ILE A 368 19.40 -36.83 65.46
N GLU A 369 18.50 -37.39 64.66
CA GLU A 369 18.81 -37.76 63.25
C GLU A 369 18.71 -36.58 62.26
N GLU A 370 18.18 -35.49 62.73
CA GLU A 370 17.79 -34.37 61.89
C GLU A 370 18.91 -33.39 61.43
N GLN A 371 19.98 -33.27 62.18
CA GLN A 371 20.98 -32.25 61.83
C GLN A 371 21.72 -32.57 60.52
N ASN A 372 22.05 -33.81 60.26
CA ASN A 372 22.72 -34.21 59.02
C ASN A 372 21.74 -34.23 57.82
N LYS A 373 20.45 -34.57 58.02
CA LYS A 373 19.44 -34.52 56.98
C LYS A 373 19.08 -33.08 56.57
N LYS A 374 19.01 -32.18 57.58
CA LYS A 374 18.76 -30.73 57.34
C LYS A 374 19.82 -30.07 56.49
N GLN A 375 21.09 -30.45 56.67
CA GLN A 375 22.19 -29.85 55.92
C GLN A 375 22.19 -30.29 54.45
N ILE A 376 21.85 -31.52 54.17
CA ILE A 376 21.73 -32.06 52.79
C ILE A 376 20.51 -31.45 52.09
N GLU A 377 19.36 -31.30 52.80
CA GLU A 377 18.15 -30.75 52.27
C GLU A 377 18.28 -29.23 51.97
N MET A 378 18.98 -28.52 52.84
CA MET A 378 19.26 -27.08 52.67
C MET A 378 20.22 -26.80 51.49
N ASN A 379 21.22 -27.66 51.28
CA ASN A 379 22.15 -27.55 50.14
C ASN A 379 21.42 -27.86 48.81
N GLY A 380 20.46 -28.81 48.80
CA GLY A 380 19.65 -29.07 47.63
C GLY A 380 18.76 -27.89 47.24
N GLN A 381 18.14 -27.26 48.26
CA GLN A 381 17.28 -26.10 48.05
C GLN A 381 18.06 -24.86 47.55
N LEU A 382 19.30 -24.68 48.07
CA LEU A 382 20.22 -23.62 47.62
C LEU A 382 20.64 -23.81 46.14
N SER A 383 20.86 -25.06 45.74
CA SER A 383 21.18 -25.40 44.36
C SER A 383 20.00 -25.16 43.42
N GLU A 384 18.78 -25.55 43.87
CA GLU A 384 17.55 -25.33 43.08
C GLU A 384 17.20 -23.85 42.95
N MET A 385 17.36 -23.07 44.03
CA MET A 385 17.15 -21.64 44.02
C MET A 385 18.19 -20.92 43.13
N ASN A 386 19.43 -21.40 43.11
CA ASN A 386 20.46 -20.87 42.20
C ASN A 386 20.13 -21.18 40.74
N ASN A 387 19.57 -22.35 40.44
CA ASN A 387 19.11 -22.69 39.09
C ASN A 387 17.93 -21.84 38.67
N GLN A 388 16.95 -21.61 39.54
CA GLN A 388 15.81 -20.73 39.28
C GLN A 388 16.24 -19.25 39.09
N LEU A 389 17.22 -18.77 39.89
CA LEU A 389 17.82 -17.45 39.71
C LEU A 389 18.55 -17.32 38.38
N THR A 390 19.20 -18.40 37.94
CA THR A 390 19.91 -18.43 36.65
C THR A 390 18.92 -18.36 35.47
N GLU A 391 17.82 -19.13 35.56
CA GLU A 391 16.76 -19.15 34.56
C GLU A 391 16.04 -17.79 34.48
N LEU A 392 15.74 -17.16 35.62
CA LEU A 392 15.15 -15.83 35.69
C LEU A 392 16.09 -14.73 35.09
N ASN A 393 17.39 -14.83 35.38
CA ASN A 393 18.39 -13.95 34.80
C ASN A 393 18.48 -14.12 33.28
N GLN A 394 18.33 -15.37 32.79
CA GLN A 394 18.31 -15.64 31.35
C GLN A 394 17.10 -14.98 30.67
N GLN A 395 15.91 -15.11 31.26
CA GLN A 395 14.68 -14.45 30.76
C GLN A 395 14.80 -12.92 30.79
N LEU A 396 15.48 -12.37 31.79
CA LEU A 396 15.78 -10.95 31.92
C LEU A 396 16.67 -10.48 30.77
N ILE A 397 17.72 -11.26 30.47
CA ILE A 397 18.64 -10.97 29.36
C ILE A 397 17.91 -11.00 28.03
N GLU A 398 17.08 -12.03 27.76
CA GLU A 398 16.31 -12.13 26.53
C GLU A 398 15.34 -10.95 26.35
N THR A 399 14.70 -10.53 27.44
CA THR A 399 13.79 -9.37 27.44
C THR A 399 14.53 -8.06 27.17
N ASN A 400 15.73 -7.91 27.73
CA ASN A 400 16.58 -6.76 27.47
C ASN A 400 17.07 -6.72 26.00
N ILE A 401 17.42 -7.88 25.45
CA ILE A 401 17.82 -7.99 24.02
C ILE A 401 16.66 -7.58 23.12
N LYS A 402 15.43 -8.04 23.40
CA LYS A 402 14.23 -7.62 22.66
C LYS A 402 14.05 -6.10 22.74
N ARG A 403 14.17 -5.52 23.92
CA ARG A 403 14.06 -4.07 24.14
C ARG A 403 15.14 -3.28 23.36
N GLU A 404 16.39 -3.77 23.33
CA GLU A 404 17.45 -3.17 22.53
C GLU A 404 17.18 -3.27 21.03
N THR A 405 16.59 -4.38 20.58
CA THR A 405 16.20 -4.57 19.19
C THR A 405 15.13 -3.57 18.77
N TYR A 406 14.14 -3.28 19.63
CA TYR A 406 13.13 -2.27 19.36
C TYR A 406 13.70 -0.84 19.38
N LEU A 407 14.65 -0.57 20.26
CA LEU A 407 15.37 0.71 20.25
C LEU A 407 16.14 0.92 18.94
N ARG A 408 16.83 -0.13 18.45
CA ARG A 408 17.54 -0.10 17.18
C ARG A 408 16.59 0.12 16.02
N LEU A 409 15.46 -0.61 15.99
CA LEU A 409 14.41 -0.43 14.97
C LEU A 409 13.87 1.01 14.97
N PHE A 410 13.63 1.59 16.14
CA PHE A 410 13.23 3.00 16.27
C PHE A 410 14.32 3.97 15.73
N MET A 411 15.60 3.68 16.02
CA MET A 411 16.73 4.46 15.51
C MET A 411 16.85 4.36 13.99
N ASP A 412 16.68 3.16 13.43
CA ASP A 412 16.72 2.92 11.99
C ASP A 412 15.57 3.63 11.26
N ILE A 413 14.36 3.63 11.86
CA ILE A 413 13.21 4.37 11.33
C ILE A 413 13.48 5.87 11.35
N SER A 414 13.96 6.36 12.47
CA SER A 414 14.25 7.78 12.65
C SER A 414 15.38 8.24 11.70
N ALA A 415 16.42 7.42 11.53
CA ALA A 415 17.52 7.67 10.60
C ALA A 415 17.03 7.68 9.14
N ALA A 416 16.18 6.73 8.76
CA ALA A 416 15.58 6.69 7.42
C ALA A 416 14.73 7.93 7.16
N TYR A 417 13.96 8.39 8.15
CA TYR A 417 13.15 9.61 8.06
C TYR A 417 14.04 10.87 7.91
N ILE A 418 15.10 10.97 8.72
CA ILE A 418 16.08 12.07 8.65
C ILE A 418 16.79 12.07 7.28
N SER A 419 17.18 10.89 6.79
CA SER A 419 17.78 10.74 5.46
C SER A 419 16.83 11.22 4.35
N LYS A 420 15.56 10.82 4.41
CA LYS A 420 14.54 11.28 3.46
C LYS A 420 14.30 12.79 3.53
N LEU A 421 14.24 13.37 4.72
CA LEU A 421 14.17 14.83 4.89
C LEU A 421 15.39 15.54 4.29
N ALA A 422 16.58 14.94 4.46
CA ALA A 422 17.80 15.48 3.87
C ALA A 422 17.77 15.41 2.34
N ASP A 423 17.28 14.32 1.77
CA ASP A 423 17.13 14.15 0.31
C ASP A 423 16.04 15.08 -0.24
N TYR A 424 14.94 15.24 0.49
CA TYR A 424 13.92 16.23 0.17
C TYR A 424 14.47 17.65 0.18
N ARG A 425 15.25 18.01 1.21
CA ARG A 425 15.93 19.31 1.28
C ARG A 425 16.89 19.51 0.10
N LYS A 426 17.63 18.46 -0.29
CA LYS A 426 18.52 18.49 -1.47
C LYS A 426 17.71 18.67 -2.75
N LEU A 427 16.58 17.97 -2.88
CA LEU A 427 15.68 18.10 -4.03
C LEU A 427 15.14 19.53 -4.16
N VAL A 428 14.60 20.07 -3.05
CA VAL A 428 14.08 21.44 -2.97
C VAL A 428 15.18 22.45 -3.31
N SER A 429 16.37 22.30 -2.67
CA SER A 429 17.50 23.20 -2.91
C SER A 429 17.98 23.14 -4.38
N ARG A 430 18.03 21.95 -4.97
CA ARG A 430 18.42 21.75 -6.37
C ARG A 430 17.41 22.39 -7.31
N LYS A 431 16.12 22.21 -7.06
CA LYS A 431 15.03 22.77 -7.87
C LYS A 431 14.97 24.29 -7.78
N ILE A 432 15.18 24.85 -6.59
CA ILE A 432 15.27 26.31 -6.39
C ILE A 432 16.50 26.88 -7.11
N LYS A 433 17.67 26.25 -6.97
CA LYS A 433 18.89 26.67 -7.65
C LYS A 433 18.80 26.59 -9.19
N ALA A 434 18.01 25.66 -9.69
CA ALA A 434 17.74 25.52 -11.12
C ALA A 434 16.66 26.48 -11.65
N ASN A 435 16.17 27.41 -10.81
CA ASN A 435 15.10 28.36 -11.13
C ASN A 435 13.76 27.69 -11.52
N GLN A 436 13.53 26.48 -10.99
CA GLN A 436 12.36 25.62 -11.25
C GLN A 436 11.36 25.66 -10.07
N ALA A 437 11.13 26.84 -9.50
CA ALA A 437 10.24 27.01 -8.34
C ALA A 437 8.79 26.60 -8.63
N ALA A 438 8.30 26.86 -9.83
CA ALA A 438 6.96 26.45 -10.25
C ALA A 438 6.82 24.92 -10.34
N ASP A 439 7.86 24.23 -10.77
CA ASP A 439 7.95 22.78 -10.80
C ASP A 439 8.02 22.18 -9.39
N LEU A 440 8.73 22.85 -8.50
CA LEU A 440 8.80 22.46 -7.10
C LEU A 440 7.43 22.59 -6.44
N LEU A 441 6.73 23.68 -6.64
CA LEU A 441 5.37 23.91 -6.13
C LEU A 441 4.40 22.83 -6.64
N LYS A 442 4.54 22.41 -7.88
CA LYS A 442 3.72 21.38 -8.50
C LYS A 442 4.01 19.98 -7.91
N SER A 443 5.28 19.69 -7.60
CA SER A 443 5.69 18.45 -6.95
C SER A 443 5.30 18.40 -5.46
N LEU A 444 5.22 19.55 -4.80
CA LEU A 444 4.78 19.67 -3.40
C LEU A 444 3.27 19.47 -3.23
N ASN A 445 2.51 19.76 -4.28
CA ASN A 445 1.05 19.62 -4.26
C ASN A 445 0.55 18.23 -4.68
N THR A 446 1.44 17.26 -4.91
CA THR A 446 1.06 15.89 -5.20
C THR A 446 1.12 15.03 -3.92
N HIS A 447 -0.01 14.45 -3.54
CA HIS A 447 -0.16 13.65 -2.30
C HIS A 447 0.57 12.30 -2.29
N LYS A 448 1.28 11.95 -3.36
CA LYS A 448 1.90 10.63 -3.54
C LYS A 448 2.97 10.28 -2.49
N MET A 449 3.75 11.27 -2.05
CA MET A 449 4.81 11.06 -1.05
C MET A 449 4.24 10.85 0.37
N GLU A 450 3.09 11.45 0.64
CA GLU A 450 2.36 11.33 1.90
C GLU A 450 1.67 9.95 2.03
N GLU A 451 1.19 9.40 0.91
CA GLU A 451 0.61 8.07 0.84
C GLU A 451 1.63 6.95 1.10
N GLU A 452 2.85 7.07 0.58
CA GLU A 452 3.93 6.10 0.80
C GLU A 452 4.44 6.10 2.24
N GLU A 453 4.58 7.29 2.85
CA GLU A 453 5.01 7.41 4.26
C GLU A 453 3.95 6.87 5.21
N THR A 454 2.69 7.17 4.94
CA THR A 454 1.56 6.64 5.71
C THR A 454 1.52 5.12 5.66
N GLN A 455 1.76 4.51 4.50
CA GLN A 455 1.77 3.07 4.37
C GLN A 455 2.98 2.43 5.08
N MET A 456 4.16 3.03 5.04
CA MET A 456 5.31 2.55 5.81
C MET A 456 5.07 2.61 7.32
N PHE A 457 4.41 3.66 7.80
CA PHE A 457 4.04 3.79 9.21
C PHE A 457 3.06 2.69 9.64
N TYR A 458 1.98 2.45 8.91
CA TYR A 458 1.01 1.42 9.23
C TYR A 458 1.65 0.03 9.36
N ASN A 459 2.55 -0.32 8.47
CA ASN A 459 3.20 -1.63 8.46
C ASN A 459 4.07 -1.90 9.68
N ARG A 460 4.77 -0.90 10.12
CA ARG A 460 5.64 -1.02 11.29
C ARG A 460 4.83 -0.99 12.59
N PHE A 461 3.74 -0.19 12.66
CA PHE A 461 2.79 -0.17 13.77
C PHE A 461 2.15 -1.53 13.97
N ASP A 462 1.54 -2.05 12.93
CA ASP A 462 0.80 -3.29 12.99
C ASP A 462 1.68 -4.46 13.44
N LYS A 463 2.89 -4.55 12.86
CA LYS A 463 3.86 -5.58 13.24
C LYS A 463 4.18 -5.52 14.72
N ALA A 464 4.56 -4.37 15.22
CA ALA A 464 4.98 -4.22 16.59
C ALA A 464 3.81 -4.32 17.58
N PHE A 465 2.60 -3.81 17.22
CA PHE A 465 1.42 -3.98 18.06
C PHE A 465 1.02 -5.45 18.18
N MET A 466 1.06 -6.22 17.10
CA MET A 466 0.69 -7.63 17.12
C MET A 466 1.75 -8.52 17.79
N GLU A 467 3.02 -8.17 17.71
CA GLU A 467 4.07 -8.82 18.50
C GLU A 467 3.86 -8.63 20.00
N LEU A 468 3.24 -7.53 20.40
CA LEU A 468 2.95 -7.21 21.80
C LEU A 468 1.63 -7.75 22.30
N TYR A 469 0.59 -7.75 21.43
CA TYR A 469 -0.77 -8.15 21.76
C TYR A 469 -1.31 -9.20 20.76
N PRO A 470 -0.65 -10.35 20.65
CA PRO A 470 -1.05 -11.38 19.68
C PRO A 470 -2.51 -11.87 19.86
N GLY A 471 -3.06 -11.68 21.05
CA GLY A 471 -4.46 -12.00 21.35
C GLY A 471 -5.46 -10.84 21.20
N PHE A 472 -5.02 -9.64 20.81
CA PHE A 472 -5.89 -8.44 20.85
C PHE A 472 -7.17 -8.59 20.05
N VAL A 473 -7.12 -9.06 18.80
CA VAL A 473 -8.31 -9.24 17.96
C VAL A 473 -9.26 -10.29 18.51
N THR A 474 -8.71 -11.35 19.08
CA THR A 474 -9.51 -12.40 19.74
C THR A 474 -10.27 -11.85 20.96
N GLU A 475 -9.60 -11.05 21.77
CA GLU A 475 -10.24 -10.42 22.92
C GLU A 475 -11.24 -9.32 22.50
N LEU A 476 -10.93 -8.57 21.44
CA LEU A 476 -11.86 -7.60 20.86
C LEU A 476 -13.13 -8.27 20.33
N ASN A 477 -13.01 -9.43 19.69
CA ASN A 477 -14.14 -10.21 19.20
C ASN A 477 -15.08 -10.70 20.33
N LYS A 478 -14.59 -10.88 21.54
CA LYS A 478 -15.45 -11.18 22.69
C LYS A 478 -16.40 -10.05 23.07
N LEU A 479 -16.10 -8.83 22.65
CA LEU A 479 -16.94 -7.65 22.87
C LEU A 479 -17.93 -7.43 21.72
N LEU A 480 -17.84 -8.19 20.63
CA LEU A 480 -18.67 -8.05 19.44
C LEU A 480 -19.71 -9.16 19.33
N LEU A 481 -20.84 -8.85 18.69
CA LEU A 481 -21.88 -9.84 18.37
C LEU A 481 -21.30 -10.96 17.51
N PRO A 482 -21.74 -12.21 17.68
CA PRO A 482 -21.18 -13.38 16.98
C PRO A 482 -21.15 -13.23 15.45
N GLU A 483 -22.18 -12.61 14.87
CA GLU A 483 -22.31 -12.35 13.44
C GLU A 483 -21.47 -11.17 12.95
N SER A 484 -20.85 -10.45 13.85
CA SER A 484 -20.07 -9.23 13.55
C SER A 484 -18.61 -9.34 13.97
N GLN A 485 -18.16 -10.53 14.34
CA GLN A 485 -16.78 -10.76 14.73
C GLN A 485 -15.82 -10.55 13.55
N LEU A 486 -14.68 -9.96 13.87
CA LEU A 486 -13.61 -9.70 12.92
C LEU A 486 -12.78 -10.98 12.70
N GLU A 487 -12.30 -11.20 11.49
CA GLU A 487 -11.35 -12.28 11.25
C GLU A 487 -10.08 -12.06 12.08
N VAL A 488 -9.70 -13.11 12.82
CA VAL A 488 -8.46 -13.09 13.60
C VAL A 488 -7.29 -13.24 12.65
N PRO A 489 -6.40 -12.27 12.62
CA PRO A 489 -5.29 -12.25 11.68
C PRO A 489 -4.34 -13.44 11.86
N THR A 490 -3.90 -14.06 10.77
CA THR A 490 -2.87 -15.11 10.78
C THR A 490 -1.44 -14.57 10.58
N THR A 491 -1.30 -13.30 10.15
CA THR A 491 -0.04 -12.53 10.04
C THR A 491 -0.18 -11.12 10.64
N HIS A 492 0.85 -10.32 10.72
CA HIS A 492 0.88 -9.07 11.52
C HIS A 492 0.23 -7.85 10.84
N THR A 493 -1.07 -7.84 10.49
CA THR A 493 -1.72 -6.67 9.87
C THR A 493 -3.10 -6.36 10.44
N LEU A 494 -3.40 -5.08 10.72
CA LEU A 494 -4.65 -4.61 11.31
C LEU A 494 -5.56 -3.95 10.25
N THR A 495 -6.87 -4.19 10.30
CA THR A 495 -7.84 -3.37 9.56
C THR A 495 -7.86 -1.95 10.13
N THR A 496 -8.44 -1.00 9.41
CA THR A 496 -8.59 0.37 9.93
C THR A 496 -9.38 0.41 11.23
N GLU A 497 -10.46 -0.35 11.30
CA GLU A 497 -11.25 -0.47 12.53
C GLU A 497 -10.40 -0.99 13.69
N THR A 498 -9.73 -2.10 13.48
CA THR A 498 -8.93 -2.73 14.54
C THR A 498 -7.78 -1.83 14.98
N ARG A 499 -7.18 -1.09 14.03
CA ARG A 499 -6.10 -0.15 14.32
C ARG A 499 -6.58 1.04 15.15
N ILE A 500 -7.78 1.55 14.90
CA ILE A 500 -8.40 2.57 15.74
C ILE A 500 -8.50 2.08 17.20
N TYR A 501 -8.98 0.85 17.39
CA TYR A 501 -9.11 0.28 18.72
C TYR A 501 -7.78 -0.15 19.34
N ALA A 502 -6.81 -0.50 18.51
CA ALA A 502 -5.43 -0.70 18.95
C ALA A 502 -4.82 0.60 19.50
N LEU A 503 -5.05 1.73 18.81
CA LEU A 503 -4.69 3.06 19.29
C LEU A 503 -5.38 3.41 20.60
N MET A 504 -6.68 3.16 20.68
CA MET A 504 -7.44 3.40 21.92
C MET A 504 -6.89 2.56 23.08
N ARG A 505 -6.60 1.28 22.82
CA ARG A 505 -5.98 0.40 23.81
C ARG A 505 -4.66 0.93 24.37
N LEU A 506 -3.93 1.70 23.60
CA LEU A 506 -2.66 2.33 23.97
C LEU A 506 -2.83 3.70 24.64
N GLY A 507 -4.07 4.06 24.86
CA GLY A 507 -4.42 5.29 25.53
C GLY A 507 -4.68 6.48 24.60
N VAL A 508 -4.58 6.30 23.27
CA VAL A 508 -5.00 7.34 22.31
C VAL A 508 -6.50 7.20 22.08
N THR A 509 -7.31 7.88 22.88
CA THR A 509 -8.78 7.78 22.84
C THR A 509 -9.45 8.91 22.07
N ASP A 510 -8.76 10.04 21.94
CA ASP A 510 -9.28 11.21 21.23
C ASP A 510 -9.40 10.95 19.73
N SER A 511 -10.61 11.16 19.20
CA SER A 511 -10.90 10.88 17.79
C SER A 511 -10.19 11.81 16.82
N GLN A 512 -9.83 13.02 17.25
CA GLN A 512 -9.07 13.96 16.44
C GLN A 512 -7.59 13.56 16.38
N GLU A 513 -7.06 13.09 17.50
CA GLU A 513 -5.70 12.55 17.59
C GLU A 513 -5.56 11.28 16.73
N ILE A 514 -6.53 10.35 16.85
CA ILE A 514 -6.61 9.14 16.02
C ILE A 514 -6.71 9.51 14.53
N ALA A 515 -7.55 10.49 14.18
CA ALA A 515 -7.72 10.96 12.81
C ALA A 515 -6.40 11.52 12.24
N THR A 516 -5.69 12.29 13.05
CA THR A 516 -4.38 12.85 12.71
C THR A 516 -3.35 11.73 12.48
N LEU A 517 -3.30 10.75 13.38
CA LEU A 517 -2.36 9.63 13.32
C LEU A 517 -2.63 8.70 12.13
N LEU A 518 -3.89 8.52 11.79
CA LEU A 518 -4.32 7.65 10.69
C LEU A 518 -4.60 8.40 9.38
N HIS A 519 -4.33 9.70 9.32
CA HIS A 519 -4.61 10.57 8.17
C HIS A 519 -6.03 10.44 7.61
N TYR A 520 -7.01 10.32 8.52
CA TYR A 520 -8.43 10.35 8.19
C TYR A 520 -9.07 11.67 8.64
N SER A 521 -10.25 11.94 8.09
CA SER A 521 -11.09 12.98 8.69
C SER A 521 -11.59 12.50 10.06
N THR A 522 -11.75 13.42 10.99
CA THR A 522 -12.34 13.11 12.31
C THR A 522 -13.72 12.46 12.16
N GLN A 523 -14.48 12.88 11.12
CA GLN A 523 -15.77 12.29 10.79
C GLN A 523 -15.62 10.80 10.36
N THR A 524 -14.59 10.47 9.64
CA THR A 524 -14.29 9.08 9.23
C THR A 524 -14.02 8.20 10.44
N ILE A 525 -13.24 8.70 11.40
CA ILE A 525 -12.98 7.98 12.66
C ILE A 525 -14.27 7.80 13.47
N TYR A 526 -15.10 8.82 13.56
CA TYR A 526 -16.41 8.70 14.21
C TYR A 526 -17.28 7.63 13.55
N ASN A 527 -17.29 7.56 12.21
CA ASN A 527 -18.06 6.58 11.47
C ASN A 527 -17.57 5.14 11.78
N TYR A 528 -16.27 4.92 11.80
CA TYR A 528 -15.68 3.62 12.17
C TYR A 528 -16.00 3.26 13.63
N LYS A 529 -15.82 4.20 14.55
CA LYS A 529 -16.14 3.99 15.98
C LYS A 529 -17.63 3.69 16.17
N SER A 530 -18.50 4.47 15.53
CA SER A 530 -19.95 4.26 15.55
C SER A 530 -20.35 2.91 14.95
N GLY A 531 -19.76 2.55 13.81
CA GLY A 531 -19.98 1.26 13.14
C GLY A 531 -19.59 0.07 14.01
N MET A 532 -18.44 0.13 14.65
CA MET A 532 -17.96 -0.92 15.55
C MET A 532 -18.78 -0.97 16.84
N ARG A 533 -19.12 0.19 17.41
CA ARG A 533 -19.99 0.28 18.59
C ARG A 533 -21.38 -0.31 18.30
N ALA A 534 -21.90 -0.17 17.08
CA ALA A 534 -23.17 -0.80 16.68
C ALA A 534 -23.09 -2.33 16.69
N LYS A 535 -21.91 -2.89 16.42
CA LYS A 535 -21.61 -4.34 16.42
C LYS A 535 -21.26 -4.90 17.80
N ALA A 536 -21.13 -4.04 18.82
CA ALA A 536 -20.76 -4.45 20.16
C ALA A 536 -21.92 -5.09 20.92
N ILE A 537 -21.62 -6.07 21.77
CA ILE A 537 -22.57 -6.70 22.70
C ILE A 537 -23.13 -5.66 23.67
N ASN A 538 -22.26 -4.82 24.22
CA ASN A 538 -22.65 -3.70 25.08
C ASN A 538 -22.13 -2.39 24.48
N ARG A 539 -23.05 -1.62 23.89
CA ARG A 539 -22.73 -0.38 23.18
C ARG A 539 -22.22 0.75 24.09
N ASP A 540 -22.65 0.75 25.35
CA ASP A 540 -22.35 1.86 26.27
C ASP A 540 -20.96 1.70 26.91
N THR A 541 -20.51 0.49 27.12
CA THR A 541 -19.21 0.20 27.74
C THR A 541 -18.12 -0.19 26.74
N PHE A 542 -18.46 -0.41 25.47
CA PHE A 542 -17.56 -1.00 24.46
C PHE A 542 -16.17 -0.33 24.41
N GLU A 543 -16.12 1.00 24.31
CA GLU A 543 -14.84 1.71 24.26
C GLU A 543 -14.05 1.60 25.56
N SER A 544 -14.74 1.62 26.70
CA SER A 544 -14.09 1.42 28.01
C SER A 544 -13.60 -0.01 28.20
N ASP A 545 -14.34 -0.98 27.65
CA ASP A 545 -13.98 -2.41 27.73
C ASP A 545 -12.78 -2.70 26.82
N VAL A 546 -12.71 -2.10 25.63
CA VAL A 546 -11.53 -2.20 24.75
C VAL A 546 -10.28 -1.68 25.44
N ASN A 547 -10.37 -0.58 26.18
CA ASN A 547 -9.24 -0.02 26.92
C ASN A 547 -8.72 -0.97 28.02
N ARG A 548 -9.55 -1.91 28.46
CA ARG A 548 -9.21 -2.92 29.47
C ARG A 548 -8.75 -4.26 28.86
N LEU A 549 -8.90 -4.44 27.54
CA LEU A 549 -8.47 -5.67 26.87
C LEU A 549 -6.98 -5.91 27.09
N CYS A 550 -6.64 -7.17 27.37
CA CYS A 550 -5.25 -7.57 27.60
C CYS A 550 -4.58 -6.88 28.81
N HIS A 551 -5.34 -6.27 29.71
CA HIS A 551 -4.83 -6.01 31.04
C HIS A 551 -4.65 -7.35 31.76
N ILE A 552 -3.44 -7.64 32.16
CA ILE A 552 -3.19 -8.67 33.14
C ILE A 552 -3.85 -8.15 34.42
N ILE A 553 -4.94 -8.80 34.80
CA ILE A 553 -5.56 -8.56 36.11
C ILE A 553 -4.49 -8.91 37.15
N ALA A 554 -4.01 -7.90 37.86
CA ALA A 554 -3.11 -8.08 38.99
C ALA A 554 -3.77 -8.86 40.11
#